data_6ffe5a4fb86aaeb24715e6fded4ca892
#
_entry.id   6ffe5a4fb86aaeb24715e6fded4ca892
#
_cell.length_a   1.000
_cell.length_b   1.000
_cell.length_c   1.000
_cell.angle_alpha   90.00
_cell.angle_beta   90.00
_cell.angle_gamma   90.00
#
_symmetry.space_group_name_H-M   'P 1'
#
loop_
_entity.id
_entity.type
_entity.pdbx_description
1 polymer ?
#
loop_
_entity_poly.entity_id
_entity_poly.type
_entity_poly.pdbx_seq_one_letter_code
_entity_poly.pdbx_strand_id
1 'polypeptide(L)'
;MRSAKPTVADLQAQKGQCQLTNVYVDSIDEAQAASDAGIDIITVQDTLMSSQFRRVAPYAFIVVGIEYGISAVTTDEYLRAGFAALNSGADAVWSAAGLGTISRMRDEGIPVVGHVGLIPARRTWTGGFKAVGRSAASAIEVWKATKALEDAGAFAAEIEVVPEPVASAISKNTSLVMISMGSGSGCDAQYLFSTDILGTNTGHVPRHAKQYADLEAERARIQQLRVEAFAAYVDDVRSGGFPDESRLVSIDDQELSDFRSAIN
;
A
#
# COMPACT_ATOMS: atom_id res chain seq x y z
N MET A 1 22.44 0.13 0.05
CA MET A 1 21.37 0.22 -0.98
C MET A 1 21.39 -1.05 -1.80
N ARG A 2 20.24 -1.64 -2.06
CA ARG A 2 20.14 -2.79 -2.96
C ARG A 2 20.51 -2.32 -4.38
N SER A 3 21.26 -3.13 -5.10
CA SER A 3 21.68 -2.85 -6.49
C SER A 3 20.89 -3.68 -7.51
N ALA A 4 20.04 -4.59 -7.05
CA ALA A 4 19.23 -5.44 -7.91
C ALA A 4 17.84 -5.66 -7.29
N LYS A 5 16.85 -5.82 -8.13
CA LYS A 5 15.49 -6.17 -7.78
C LYS A 5 15.45 -7.62 -7.29
N PRO A 6 14.87 -7.92 -6.10
CA PRO A 6 14.74 -9.31 -5.63
C PRO A 6 13.71 -10.08 -6.45
N THR A 7 13.91 -11.39 -6.50
CA THR A 7 12.99 -12.35 -7.11
C THR A 7 12.26 -13.16 -6.04
N VAL A 8 11.27 -13.97 -6.43
CA VAL A 8 10.62 -14.93 -5.53
C VAL A 8 11.65 -15.86 -4.88
N ALA A 9 12.64 -16.34 -5.65
CA ALA A 9 13.70 -17.22 -5.13
C ALA A 9 14.56 -16.52 -4.07
N ASP A 10 14.84 -15.21 -4.25
CA ASP A 10 15.58 -14.43 -3.27
C ASP A 10 14.81 -14.27 -1.95
N LEU A 11 13.48 -14.03 -2.02
CA LEU A 11 12.64 -13.96 -0.82
C LEU A 11 12.58 -15.33 -0.10
N GLN A 12 12.42 -16.41 -0.84
CA GLN A 12 12.42 -17.76 -0.30
C GLN A 12 13.77 -18.14 0.34
N ALA A 13 14.88 -17.73 -0.26
CA ALA A 13 16.20 -17.96 0.29
C ALA A 13 16.46 -17.21 1.61
N GLN A 14 15.75 -16.08 1.83
CA GLN A 14 15.84 -15.31 3.07
C GLN A 14 14.95 -15.84 4.20
N LYS A 15 14.06 -16.80 3.89
CA LYS A 15 13.18 -17.42 4.89
C LYS A 15 13.95 -17.95 6.09
N GLY A 16 13.57 -17.49 7.28
CA GLY A 16 14.24 -17.85 8.53
C GLY A 16 15.65 -17.29 8.73
N GLN A 17 16.18 -16.49 7.79
CA GLN A 17 17.50 -15.87 7.89
C GLN A 17 17.43 -14.43 8.42
N CYS A 18 16.48 -13.66 7.92
CA CYS A 18 16.22 -12.30 8.34
C CYS A 18 14.72 -12.00 8.27
N GLN A 19 14.29 -10.98 9.01
CA GLN A 19 12.93 -10.49 8.95
C GLN A 19 12.83 -9.41 7.89
N LEU A 20 11.94 -9.62 6.92
CA LEU A 20 11.67 -8.66 5.85
C LEU A 20 10.64 -7.62 6.31
N THR A 21 10.68 -6.47 5.66
CA THR A 21 9.67 -5.41 5.82
C THR A 21 8.71 -5.40 4.63
N ASN A 22 7.41 -5.30 4.92
CA ASN A 22 6.36 -5.10 3.91
C ASN A 22 5.52 -3.89 4.29
N VAL A 23 5.25 -3.02 3.32
CA VAL A 23 4.41 -1.84 3.50
C VAL A 23 3.39 -1.75 2.37
N TYR A 24 2.11 -1.60 2.75
CA TYR A 24 1.08 -1.18 1.79
C TYR A 24 1.13 0.33 1.62
N VAL A 25 1.11 0.82 0.38
CA VAL A 25 1.19 2.24 0.06
C VAL A 25 -0.01 2.68 -0.79
N ASP A 26 -0.45 3.93 -0.55
CA ASP A 26 -1.62 4.53 -1.20
C ASP A 26 -1.25 5.56 -2.28
N SER A 27 0.04 5.86 -2.46
CA SER A 27 0.50 6.85 -3.43
C SER A 27 1.87 6.51 -4.03
N ILE A 28 2.19 7.13 -5.16
CA ILE A 28 3.50 7.03 -5.81
C ILE A 28 4.59 7.65 -4.93
N ASP A 29 4.29 8.76 -4.24
CA ASP A 29 5.23 9.42 -3.34
C ASP A 29 5.58 8.54 -2.13
N GLU A 30 4.59 7.82 -1.58
CA GLU A 30 4.83 6.84 -0.52
C GLU A 30 5.64 5.65 -1.02
N ALA A 31 5.40 5.18 -2.25
CA ALA A 31 6.18 4.11 -2.85
C ALA A 31 7.65 4.51 -3.03
N GLN A 32 7.91 5.75 -3.48
CA GLN A 32 9.26 6.28 -3.56
C GLN A 32 9.92 6.36 -2.19
N ALA A 33 9.25 6.95 -1.21
CA ALA A 33 9.76 7.08 0.16
C ALA A 33 10.06 5.71 0.79
N ALA A 34 9.18 4.72 0.61
CA ALA A 34 9.38 3.36 1.07
C ALA A 34 10.59 2.69 0.40
N SER A 35 10.74 2.86 -0.91
CA SER A 35 11.89 2.38 -1.68
C SER A 35 13.21 3.02 -1.23
N ASP A 36 13.22 4.34 -1.05
CA ASP A 36 14.39 5.10 -0.59
C ASP A 36 14.79 4.73 0.85
N ALA A 37 13.80 4.42 1.70
CA ALA A 37 14.01 3.93 3.06
C ALA A 37 14.50 2.47 3.11
N GLY A 38 14.46 1.72 1.99
CA GLY A 38 14.93 0.35 1.90
C GLY A 38 13.90 -0.70 2.30
N ILE A 39 12.61 -0.42 2.21
CA ILE A 39 11.55 -1.41 2.38
C ILE A 39 11.73 -2.55 1.38
N ASP A 40 11.61 -3.79 1.87
CA ASP A 40 11.86 -4.99 1.08
C ASP A 40 10.74 -5.30 0.09
N ILE A 41 9.51 -5.26 0.58
CA ILE A 41 8.28 -5.58 -0.16
C ILE A 41 7.35 -4.37 -0.09
N ILE A 42 6.87 -3.93 -1.25
CA ILE A 42 5.85 -2.88 -1.33
C ILE A 42 4.59 -3.50 -1.90
N THR A 43 3.51 -3.43 -1.13
CA THR A 43 2.18 -3.86 -1.57
C THR A 43 1.38 -2.64 -2.05
N VAL A 44 0.66 -2.78 -3.14
CA VAL A 44 -0.12 -1.70 -3.75
C VAL A 44 -1.37 -2.24 -4.42
N GLN A 45 -2.43 -1.43 -4.52
CA GLN A 45 -3.63 -1.79 -5.30
C GLN A 45 -3.34 -1.79 -6.81
N ASP A 46 -4.07 -2.63 -7.54
CA ASP A 46 -3.98 -2.75 -9.00
C ASP A 46 -4.21 -1.42 -9.73
N THR A 47 -5.11 -0.58 -9.22
CA THR A 47 -5.44 0.75 -9.78
C THR A 47 -4.28 1.74 -9.73
N LEU A 48 -3.34 1.60 -8.79
CA LEU A 48 -2.18 2.48 -8.64
C LEU A 48 -0.94 1.93 -9.37
N MET A 49 -0.91 0.62 -9.64
CA MET A 49 0.25 -0.01 -10.28
C MET A 49 0.43 0.47 -11.71
N SER A 50 1.63 0.92 -12.04
CA SER A 50 1.99 1.46 -13.36
C SER A 50 3.50 1.38 -13.59
N SER A 51 3.94 1.63 -14.82
CA SER A 51 5.36 1.77 -15.12
C SER A 51 6.02 2.94 -14.37
N GLN A 52 5.26 3.99 -14.02
CA GLN A 52 5.74 5.07 -13.16
C GLN A 52 5.99 4.57 -11.74
N PHE A 53 5.06 3.79 -11.17
CA PHE A 53 5.22 3.19 -9.85
C PHE A 53 6.50 2.34 -9.78
N ARG A 54 6.72 1.48 -10.78
CA ARG A 54 7.96 0.68 -10.84
C ARG A 54 9.23 1.55 -10.95
N ARG A 55 9.18 2.68 -11.66
CA ARG A 55 10.35 3.57 -11.77
C ARG A 55 10.76 4.21 -10.44
N VAL A 56 9.79 4.56 -9.58
CA VAL A 56 10.09 5.16 -8.27
C VAL A 56 10.47 4.11 -7.21
N ALA A 57 10.12 2.84 -7.42
CA ALA A 57 10.47 1.73 -6.53
C ALA A 57 11.25 0.62 -7.27
N PRO A 58 12.45 0.92 -7.82
CA PRO A 58 13.15 0.02 -8.75
C PRO A 58 13.69 -1.25 -8.10
N TYR A 59 13.97 -1.22 -6.80
CA TYR A 59 14.65 -2.30 -6.07
C TYR A 59 13.78 -2.99 -5.02
N ALA A 60 12.54 -2.56 -4.81
CA ALA A 60 11.58 -3.25 -3.96
C ALA A 60 10.93 -4.42 -4.72
N PHE A 61 10.56 -5.48 -4.00
CA PHE A 61 9.66 -6.51 -4.51
C PHE A 61 8.23 -5.98 -4.46
N ILE A 62 7.58 -5.83 -5.61
CA ILE A 62 6.24 -5.23 -5.68
C ILE A 62 5.18 -6.31 -5.78
N VAL A 63 4.25 -6.30 -4.82
CA VAL A 63 3.05 -7.15 -4.78
C VAL A 63 1.84 -6.30 -5.10
N VAL A 64 1.07 -6.69 -6.11
CA VAL A 64 -0.18 -6.01 -6.49
C VAL A 64 -1.37 -6.75 -5.89
N GLY A 65 -2.15 -6.05 -5.08
CA GLY A 65 -3.42 -6.56 -4.54
C GLY A 65 -4.50 -6.60 -5.61
N ILE A 66 -5.02 -7.79 -5.93
CA ILE A 66 -6.25 -7.96 -6.73
C ILE A 66 -7.41 -8.02 -5.75
N GLU A 67 -8.19 -6.94 -5.69
CA GLU A 67 -9.25 -6.81 -4.71
C GLU A 67 -10.35 -7.84 -4.94
N TYR A 68 -10.54 -8.71 -3.92
CA TYR A 68 -11.46 -9.83 -3.97
C TYR A 68 -12.92 -9.38 -4.14
N GLY A 69 -13.54 -9.84 -5.23
CA GLY A 69 -14.93 -9.53 -5.54
C GLY A 69 -15.18 -8.10 -6.06
N ILE A 70 -14.11 -7.33 -6.30
CA ILE A 70 -14.16 -5.96 -6.87
C ILE A 70 -13.35 -5.92 -8.16
N SER A 71 -12.04 -6.10 -8.09
CA SER A 71 -11.17 -6.10 -9.28
C SER A 71 -11.30 -7.38 -10.10
N ALA A 72 -11.62 -8.52 -9.45
CA ALA A 72 -11.83 -9.79 -10.10
C ALA A 72 -12.83 -10.66 -9.32
N VAL A 73 -13.66 -11.43 -10.04
CA VAL A 73 -14.67 -12.34 -9.50
C VAL A 73 -14.47 -13.77 -10.04
N THR A 74 -14.14 -13.91 -11.32
CA THR A 74 -13.90 -15.18 -11.97
C THR A 74 -12.41 -15.49 -12.10
N THR A 75 -12.05 -16.77 -12.27
CA THR A 75 -10.65 -17.18 -12.46
C THR A 75 -10.01 -16.46 -13.67
N ASP A 76 -10.73 -16.31 -14.76
CA ASP A 76 -10.23 -15.64 -15.97
C ASP A 76 -9.94 -14.15 -15.72
N GLU A 77 -10.76 -13.48 -14.92
CA GLU A 77 -10.51 -12.09 -14.50
C GLU A 77 -9.26 -11.99 -13.63
N TYR A 78 -9.06 -12.92 -12.69
CA TYR A 78 -7.83 -13.00 -11.89
C TYR A 78 -6.59 -13.20 -12.75
N LEU A 79 -6.64 -14.06 -13.78
CA LEU A 79 -5.54 -14.25 -14.72
C LEU A 79 -5.24 -12.97 -15.50
N ARG A 80 -6.28 -12.30 -16.03
CA ARG A 80 -6.09 -11.01 -16.73
C ARG A 80 -5.50 -9.94 -15.83
N ALA A 81 -6.03 -9.78 -14.62
CA ALA A 81 -5.52 -8.82 -13.64
C ALA A 81 -4.07 -9.15 -13.24
N GLY A 82 -3.76 -10.41 -13.03
CA GLY A 82 -2.41 -10.87 -12.72
C GLY A 82 -1.41 -10.55 -13.83
N PHE A 83 -1.72 -10.85 -15.08
CA PHE A 83 -0.86 -10.49 -16.21
C PHE A 83 -0.78 -8.98 -16.42
N ALA A 84 -1.86 -8.23 -16.21
CA ALA A 84 -1.83 -6.77 -16.28
C ALA A 84 -0.87 -6.18 -15.22
N ALA A 85 -0.91 -6.69 -13.98
CA ALA A 85 0.01 -6.31 -12.92
C ALA A 85 1.47 -6.60 -13.29
N LEU A 86 1.79 -7.82 -13.72
CA LEU A 86 3.14 -8.21 -14.13
C LEU A 86 3.65 -7.37 -15.30
N ASN A 87 2.83 -7.13 -16.32
CA ASN A 87 3.17 -6.29 -17.47
C ASN A 87 3.40 -4.81 -17.07
N SER A 88 2.76 -4.34 -16.01
CA SER A 88 2.99 -3.01 -15.43
C SER A 88 4.25 -2.94 -14.56
N GLY A 89 4.92 -4.08 -14.33
CA GLY A 89 6.19 -4.17 -13.61
C GLY A 89 6.08 -4.69 -12.18
N ALA A 90 4.93 -5.27 -11.76
CA ALA A 90 4.83 -6.02 -10.51
C ALA A 90 5.69 -7.30 -10.55
N ASP A 91 6.01 -7.82 -9.36
CA ASP A 91 6.76 -9.06 -9.19
C ASP A 91 5.86 -10.22 -8.79
N ALA A 92 4.74 -9.93 -8.14
CA ALA A 92 3.74 -10.89 -7.70
C ALA A 92 2.38 -10.21 -7.55
N VAL A 93 1.35 -11.03 -7.34
CA VAL A 93 0.03 -10.55 -6.95
C VAL A 93 -0.39 -11.13 -5.62
N TRP A 94 -1.11 -10.35 -4.84
CA TRP A 94 -1.83 -10.82 -3.67
C TRP A 94 -3.26 -11.20 -4.07
N SER A 95 -3.75 -12.32 -3.54
CA SER A 95 -5.11 -12.77 -3.82
C SER A 95 -5.71 -13.59 -2.68
N ALA A 96 -6.94 -13.24 -2.27
CA ALA A 96 -7.77 -14.05 -1.38
C ALA A 96 -8.74 -14.97 -2.14
N ALA A 97 -8.51 -15.22 -3.42
CA ALA A 97 -9.32 -16.12 -4.25
C ALA A 97 -9.32 -17.57 -3.74
N GLY A 98 -10.19 -18.39 -4.28
CA GLY A 98 -10.20 -19.82 -3.99
C GLY A 98 -8.96 -20.56 -4.51
N LEU A 99 -8.61 -21.68 -3.89
CA LEU A 99 -7.41 -22.45 -4.20
C LEU A 99 -7.30 -22.83 -5.69
N GLY A 100 -8.41 -23.17 -6.33
CA GLY A 100 -8.43 -23.47 -7.76
C GLY A 100 -7.99 -22.30 -8.64
N THR A 101 -8.35 -21.08 -8.28
CA THR A 101 -7.89 -19.87 -8.97
C THR A 101 -6.40 -19.64 -8.71
N ILE A 102 -5.92 -19.81 -7.47
CA ILE A 102 -4.50 -19.70 -7.12
C ILE A 102 -3.66 -20.72 -7.88
N SER A 103 -4.08 -22.00 -7.92
CA SER A 103 -3.42 -23.03 -8.74
C SER A 103 -3.36 -22.63 -10.21
N ARG A 104 -4.45 -22.10 -10.74
CA ARG A 104 -4.51 -21.69 -12.14
C ARG A 104 -3.55 -20.52 -12.43
N MET A 105 -3.47 -19.54 -11.54
CA MET A 105 -2.52 -18.43 -11.66
C MET A 105 -1.07 -18.95 -11.64
N ARG A 106 -0.75 -19.84 -10.72
CA ARG A 106 0.57 -20.48 -10.61
C ARG A 106 0.91 -21.27 -11.89
N ASP A 107 -0.02 -22.02 -12.45
CA ASP A 107 0.21 -22.82 -13.68
C ASP A 107 0.50 -21.93 -14.90
N GLU A 108 -0.02 -20.71 -14.91
CA GLU A 108 0.27 -19.69 -15.93
C GLU A 108 1.52 -18.83 -15.57
N GLY A 109 2.24 -19.18 -14.50
CA GLY A 109 3.48 -18.50 -14.10
C GLY A 109 3.30 -17.17 -13.36
N ILE A 110 2.11 -16.89 -12.82
CA ILE A 110 1.84 -15.71 -12.00
C ILE A 110 2.21 -16.04 -10.55
N PRO A 111 3.22 -15.37 -9.94
CA PRO A 111 3.55 -15.58 -8.53
C PRO A 111 2.45 -15.03 -7.62
N VAL A 112 1.99 -15.85 -6.65
CA VAL A 112 0.86 -15.50 -5.79
C VAL A 112 1.28 -15.46 -4.32
N VAL A 113 0.89 -14.38 -3.64
CA VAL A 113 0.79 -14.24 -2.19
C VAL A 113 -0.64 -14.55 -1.78
N GLY A 114 -0.86 -15.62 -1.03
CA GLY A 114 -2.18 -15.99 -0.50
C GLY A 114 -2.51 -15.30 0.81
N HIS A 115 -3.62 -15.70 1.46
CA HIS A 115 -4.05 -15.11 2.74
C HIS A 115 -4.64 -16.17 3.66
N VAL A 116 -4.20 -16.17 4.92
CA VAL A 116 -4.71 -17.06 5.98
C VAL A 116 -4.96 -16.28 7.28
N GLY A 117 -5.68 -16.89 8.20
CA GLY A 117 -6.07 -16.25 9.46
C GLY A 117 -7.36 -15.43 9.29
N LEU A 118 -7.35 -14.18 9.72
CA LEU A 118 -8.46 -13.26 9.49
C LEU A 118 -8.40 -12.78 8.03
N ILE A 119 -9.37 -13.16 7.23
CA ILE A 119 -9.52 -12.67 5.85
C ILE A 119 -10.66 -11.65 5.85
N PRO A 120 -10.41 -10.34 5.69
CA PRO A 120 -11.43 -9.30 5.82
C PRO A 120 -12.67 -9.52 4.95
N ALA A 121 -12.49 -9.94 3.70
CA ALA A 121 -13.59 -10.26 2.78
C ALA A 121 -14.46 -11.45 3.24
N ARG A 122 -13.93 -12.30 4.13
CA ARG A 122 -14.60 -13.49 4.67
C ARG A 122 -14.99 -13.34 6.14
N ARG A 123 -14.99 -12.11 6.69
CA ARG A 123 -15.25 -11.85 8.12
C ARG A 123 -16.60 -12.38 8.65
N THR A 124 -17.60 -12.55 7.79
CA THR A 124 -18.88 -13.16 8.16
C THR A 124 -18.74 -14.61 8.60
N TRP A 125 -17.82 -15.36 7.98
CA TRP A 125 -17.52 -16.75 8.34
C TRP A 125 -16.79 -16.86 9.69
N THR A 126 -16.00 -15.86 10.06
CA THR A 126 -15.28 -15.82 11.33
C THR A 126 -16.07 -15.16 12.45
N GLY A 127 -17.24 -14.58 12.14
CA GLY A 127 -18.07 -13.85 13.11
C GLY A 127 -17.52 -12.46 13.43
N GLY A 128 -16.98 -11.76 12.45
CA GLY A 128 -16.46 -10.38 12.52
C GLY A 128 -14.93 -10.28 12.48
N PHE A 129 -14.43 -9.06 12.69
CA PHE A 129 -13.00 -8.78 12.79
C PHE A 129 -12.47 -9.24 14.15
N LYS A 130 -11.92 -10.44 14.23
CA LYS A 130 -11.36 -11.01 15.46
C LYS A 130 -10.20 -11.96 15.16
N ALA A 131 -9.35 -12.18 16.18
CA ALA A 131 -8.23 -13.11 16.09
C ALA A 131 -8.73 -14.55 15.80
N VAL A 132 -8.05 -15.21 14.86
CA VAL A 132 -8.26 -16.59 14.45
C VAL A 132 -7.12 -17.45 14.99
N GLY A 133 -7.35 -18.73 15.28
CA GLY A 133 -6.30 -19.62 15.79
C GLY A 133 -6.09 -19.56 17.31
N ARG A 134 -7.06 -19.05 18.08
CA ARG A 134 -6.97 -18.93 19.55
C ARG A 134 -7.21 -20.24 20.33
N SER A 135 -7.69 -21.27 19.68
CA SER A 135 -7.81 -22.64 20.23
C SER A 135 -7.03 -23.61 19.36
N ALA A 136 -6.67 -24.77 19.89
CA ALA A 136 -5.97 -25.81 19.13
C ALA A 136 -6.73 -26.19 17.85
N ALA A 137 -8.04 -26.37 17.91
CA ALA A 137 -8.88 -26.65 16.75
C ALA A 137 -8.81 -25.54 15.71
N SER A 138 -8.97 -24.26 16.12
CA SER A 138 -8.88 -23.12 15.22
C SER A 138 -7.46 -22.93 14.65
N ALA A 139 -6.42 -23.18 15.42
CA ALA A 139 -5.03 -23.13 14.95
C ALA A 139 -4.73 -24.21 13.90
N ILE A 140 -5.28 -25.41 14.08
CA ILE A 140 -5.19 -26.50 13.10
C ILE A 140 -5.87 -26.10 11.79
N GLU A 141 -6.99 -25.41 11.81
CA GLU A 141 -7.65 -24.93 10.59
C GLU A 141 -6.81 -23.85 9.86
N VAL A 142 -6.13 -22.94 10.58
CA VAL A 142 -5.17 -22.00 9.97
C VAL A 142 -4.00 -22.76 9.32
N TRP A 143 -3.47 -23.76 10.02
CA TRP A 143 -2.42 -24.61 9.48
C TRP A 143 -2.85 -25.35 8.20
N LYS A 144 -4.01 -25.97 8.19
CA LYS A 144 -4.57 -26.65 7.02
C LYS A 144 -4.74 -25.70 5.83
N ALA A 145 -5.24 -24.48 6.10
CA ALA A 145 -5.38 -23.45 5.08
C ALA A 145 -4.01 -23.02 4.50
N THR A 146 -2.99 -22.90 5.36
CA THR A 146 -1.62 -22.60 4.93
C THR A 146 -1.07 -23.69 4.03
N LYS A 147 -1.22 -24.96 4.41
CA LYS A 147 -0.79 -26.10 3.59
C LYS A 147 -1.53 -26.16 2.27
N ALA A 148 -2.83 -25.89 2.27
CA ALA A 148 -3.61 -25.91 1.03
C ALA A 148 -3.19 -24.77 0.06
N LEU A 149 -2.76 -23.62 0.57
CA LEU A 149 -2.15 -22.54 -0.25
C LEU A 149 -0.78 -22.97 -0.81
N GLU A 150 0.05 -23.61 0.00
CA GLU A 150 1.33 -24.15 -0.43
C GLU A 150 1.15 -25.20 -1.54
N ASP A 151 0.21 -26.12 -1.36
CA ASP A 151 -0.13 -27.17 -2.35
C ASP A 151 -0.73 -26.57 -3.63
N ALA A 152 -1.46 -25.45 -3.53
CA ALA A 152 -1.96 -24.69 -4.67
C ALA A 152 -0.85 -23.90 -5.40
N GLY A 153 0.36 -23.85 -4.86
CA GLY A 153 1.54 -23.26 -5.49
C GLY A 153 1.72 -21.77 -5.23
N ALA A 154 1.08 -21.18 -4.22
CA ALA A 154 1.49 -19.88 -3.70
C ALA A 154 2.97 -19.95 -3.23
N PHE A 155 3.72 -18.84 -3.34
CA PHE A 155 5.08 -18.79 -2.81
C PHE A 155 5.15 -18.12 -1.42
N ALA A 156 4.11 -17.36 -1.07
CA ALA A 156 3.99 -16.63 0.19
C ALA A 156 2.53 -16.58 0.65
N ALA A 157 2.32 -16.27 1.90
CA ALA A 157 0.99 -15.99 2.45
C ALA A 157 1.04 -14.93 3.54
N GLU A 158 0.09 -14.00 3.50
CA GLU A 158 -0.23 -13.17 4.65
C GLU A 158 -0.90 -14.02 5.73
N ILE A 159 -0.45 -13.85 6.96
CA ILE A 159 -1.06 -14.44 8.14
C ILE A 159 -1.55 -13.30 9.03
N GLU A 160 -2.88 -13.11 9.06
CA GLU A 160 -3.49 -11.95 9.71
C GLU A 160 -4.16 -12.32 11.02
N VAL A 161 -3.78 -11.57 12.09
CA VAL A 161 -4.39 -11.60 13.43
C VAL A 161 -4.51 -13.03 13.99
N VAL A 162 -3.42 -13.79 13.89
CA VAL A 162 -3.23 -15.12 14.47
C VAL A 162 -2.30 -14.99 15.69
N PRO A 163 -2.52 -15.70 16.81
CA PRO A 163 -1.60 -15.66 17.95
C PRO A 163 -0.15 -15.97 17.56
N GLU A 164 0.80 -15.16 18.04
CA GLU A 164 2.21 -15.27 17.67
C GLU A 164 2.81 -16.70 17.78
N PRO A 165 2.58 -17.46 18.87
CA PRO A 165 3.13 -18.82 18.96
C PRO A 165 2.60 -19.75 17.85
N VAL A 166 1.36 -19.56 17.43
CA VAL A 166 0.72 -20.32 16.34
C VAL A 166 1.32 -19.91 15.00
N ALA A 167 1.38 -18.60 14.72
CA ALA A 167 1.94 -18.07 13.48
C ALA A 167 3.42 -18.45 13.32
N SER A 168 4.21 -18.35 14.40
CA SER A 168 5.61 -18.78 14.43
C SER A 168 5.78 -20.28 14.15
N ALA A 169 4.92 -21.12 14.74
CA ALA A 169 4.97 -22.57 14.49
C ALA A 169 4.60 -22.88 13.03
N ILE A 170 3.59 -22.21 12.47
CA ILE A 170 3.20 -22.35 11.06
C ILE A 170 4.35 -21.92 10.15
N SER A 171 4.95 -20.73 10.38
CA SER A 171 6.04 -20.20 9.56
C SER A 171 7.23 -21.17 9.48
N LYS A 172 7.57 -21.82 10.58
CA LYS A 172 8.69 -22.79 10.65
C LYS A 172 8.41 -24.11 9.92
N ASN A 173 7.14 -24.45 9.67
CA ASN A 173 6.73 -25.74 9.12
C ASN A 173 6.14 -25.68 7.71
N THR A 174 6.22 -24.54 7.04
CA THR A 174 5.81 -24.35 5.63
C THR A 174 6.97 -23.80 4.80
N SER A 175 6.96 -24.05 3.50
CA SER A 175 7.91 -23.44 2.56
C SER A 175 7.48 -22.02 2.13
N LEU A 176 6.24 -21.62 2.42
CA LEU A 176 5.74 -20.28 2.11
C LEU A 176 6.52 -19.22 2.88
N VAL A 177 6.83 -18.10 2.24
CA VAL A 177 7.26 -16.89 2.94
C VAL A 177 6.05 -16.33 3.69
N MET A 178 6.09 -16.40 5.03
CA MET A 178 4.96 -15.98 5.87
C MET A 178 5.08 -14.50 6.22
N ILE A 179 4.07 -13.72 5.84
CA ILE A 179 4.01 -12.27 6.03
C ILE A 179 3.04 -11.97 7.16
N SER A 180 3.57 -11.50 8.30
CA SER A 180 2.79 -11.21 9.51
C SER A 180 2.06 -9.89 9.41
N MET A 181 0.72 -9.93 9.53
CA MET A 181 -0.11 -8.76 9.81
C MET A 181 -0.77 -8.94 11.18
N GLY A 182 -0.15 -8.38 12.22
CA GLY A 182 -0.62 -8.52 13.60
C GLY A 182 -0.51 -9.93 14.20
N SER A 183 0.36 -10.77 13.63
CA SER A 183 0.59 -12.16 14.07
C SER A 183 1.96 -12.38 14.75
N GLY A 184 2.61 -11.28 15.17
CA GLY A 184 3.88 -11.32 15.91
C GLY A 184 5.10 -11.42 15.03
N SER A 185 6.28 -11.50 15.69
CA SER A 185 7.60 -11.42 15.06
C SER A 185 8.15 -12.76 14.57
N GLY A 186 7.44 -13.86 14.79
CA GLY A 186 7.91 -15.21 14.43
C GLY A 186 7.72 -15.63 12.97
N CYS A 187 7.31 -14.69 12.10
CA CYS A 187 7.15 -14.90 10.66
C CYS A 187 8.34 -14.31 9.88
N ASP A 188 8.37 -14.49 8.57
CA ASP A 188 9.48 -14.09 7.71
C ASP A 188 9.44 -12.60 7.34
N ALA A 189 8.27 -11.95 7.38
CA ALA A 189 8.10 -10.53 7.12
C ALA A 189 7.11 -9.89 8.10
N GLN A 190 7.25 -8.55 8.32
CA GLN A 190 6.28 -7.72 9.03
C GLN A 190 5.58 -6.79 8.07
N TYR A 191 4.26 -6.70 8.15
CA TYR A 191 3.43 -5.92 7.26
C TYR A 191 2.60 -4.90 8.02
N LEU A 192 2.69 -3.64 7.58
CA LEU A 192 1.86 -2.53 8.03
C LEU A 192 1.38 -1.70 6.84
N PHE A 193 0.31 -0.94 7.06
CA PHE A 193 -0.14 0.07 6.10
C PHE A 193 0.66 1.37 6.30
N SER A 194 0.97 2.07 5.21
CA SER A 194 1.63 3.38 5.25
C SER A 194 0.84 4.39 6.08
N THR A 195 -0.49 4.36 6.00
CA THR A 195 -1.38 5.24 6.76
C THR A 195 -1.19 5.11 8.27
N ASP A 196 -0.93 3.89 8.76
CA ASP A 196 -0.64 3.66 10.18
C ASP A 196 0.78 4.10 10.55
N ILE A 197 1.76 3.83 9.67
CA ILE A 197 3.16 4.22 9.86
C ILE A 197 3.32 5.74 9.87
N LEU A 198 2.66 6.42 8.94
CA LEU A 198 2.78 7.85 8.70
C LEU A 198 1.81 8.70 9.55
N GLY A 199 0.89 8.06 10.27
CA GLY A 199 -0.09 8.76 11.10
C GLY A 199 -1.12 9.54 10.30
N THR A 200 -1.50 9.04 9.12
CA THR A 200 -2.57 9.62 8.28
C THR A 200 -3.88 8.85 8.37
N ASN A 201 -3.93 7.77 9.17
CA ASN A 201 -5.15 7.02 9.44
C ASN A 201 -6.04 7.80 10.40
N THR A 202 -7.16 8.32 9.90
CA THR A 202 -8.18 9.04 10.70
C THR A 202 -9.30 8.12 11.21
N GLY A 203 -9.24 6.83 10.90
CA GLY A 203 -10.21 5.82 11.29
C GLY A 203 -9.78 4.98 12.48
N HIS A 204 -10.18 3.71 12.47
CA HIS A 204 -9.75 2.75 13.47
C HIS A 204 -8.29 2.35 13.26
N VAL A 205 -7.44 2.63 14.23
CA VAL A 205 -6.03 2.18 14.22
C VAL A 205 -5.98 0.76 14.80
N PRO A 206 -5.51 -0.25 14.04
CA PRO A 206 -5.41 -1.61 14.54
C PRO A 206 -4.42 -1.73 15.70
N ARG A 207 -4.66 -2.64 16.63
CA ARG A 207 -3.78 -2.84 17.80
C ARG A 207 -2.31 -3.15 17.44
N HIS A 208 -2.07 -3.75 16.29
CA HIS A 208 -0.73 -4.11 15.82
C HIS A 208 -0.04 -2.97 15.03
N ALA A 209 -0.77 -1.91 14.72
CA ALA A 209 -0.21 -0.74 14.07
C ALA A 209 0.74 0.01 15.00
N LYS A 210 1.77 0.62 14.41
CA LYS A 210 2.68 1.52 15.12
C LYS A 210 2.97 2.73 14.25
N GLN A 211 2.68 3.90 14.81
CA GLN A 211 2.94 5.19 14.19
C GLN A 211 4.41 5.58 14.41
N TYR A 212 5.06 6.10 13.38
CA TYR A 212 6.44 6.59 13.39
C TYR A 212 6.53 8.07 12.98
N ALA A 213 5.50 8.62 12.34
CA ALA A 213 5.37 10.03 11.99
C ALA A 213 3.94 10.51 12.21
N ASP A 214 3.71 11.81 12.27
CA ASP A 214 2.39 12.43 12.35
C ASP A 214 2.19 13.39 11.16
N LEU A 215 1.98 12.80 9.97
CA LEU A 215 1.76 13.60 8.78
C LEU A 215 0.38 14.26 8.74
N GLU A 216 -0.57 13.78 9.53
CA GLU A 216 -1.88 14.45 9.62
C GLU A 216 -1.76 15.81 10.30
N ALA A 217 -0.98 15.92 11.38
CA ALA A 217 -0.68 17.20 12.00
C ALA A 217 0.04 18.16 11.04
N GLU A 218 0.99 17.67 10.23
CA GLU A 218 1.68 18.49 9.23
C GLU A 218 0.74 18.94 8.10
N ARG A 219 -0.17 18.09 7.65
CA ARG A 219 -1.21 18.47 6.69
C ARG A 219 -2.14 19.55 7.23
N ALA A 220 -2.57 19.42 8.49
CA ALA A 220 -3.37 20.43 9.17
C ALA A 220 -2.63 21.78 9.27
N ARG A 221 -1.33 21.76 9.62
CA ARG A 221 -0.48 22.94 9.65
C ARG A 221 -0.35 23.62 8.29
N ILE A 222 -0.13 22.85 7.24
CA ILE A 222 -0.07 23.37 5.87
C ILE A 222 -1.43 24.00 5.47
N GLN A 223 -2.54 23.37 5.82
CA GLN A 223 -3.87 23.91 5.54
C GLN A 223 -4.10 25.26 6.26
N GLN A 224 -3.68 25.37 7.51
CA GLN A 224 -3.77 26.61 8.25
C GLN A 224 -2.94 27.74 7.58
N LEU A 225 -1.71 27.44 7.15
CA LEU A 225 -0.88 28.40 6.41
C LEU A 225 -1.54 28.87 5.09
N ARG A 226 -2.24 27.96 4.40
CA ARG A 226 -3.02 28.34 3.20
C ARG A 226 -4.13 29.32 3.52
N VAL A 227 -4.88 29.06 4.61
CA VAL A 227 -5.96 29.95 5.05
C VAL A 227 -5.41 31.33 5.42
N GLU A 228 -4.32 31.38 6.17
CA GLU A 228 -3.64 32.65 6.57
C GLU A 228 -3.15 33.42 5.36
N ALA A 229 -2.51 32.76 4.38
CA ALA A 229 -2.04 33.41 3.17
C ALA A 229 -3.20 33.99 2.32
N PHE A 230 -4.29 33.26 2.18
CA PHE A 230 -5.48 33.77 1.47
C PHE A 230 -6.17 34.89 2.24
N ALA A 231 -6.23 34.84 3.56
CA ALA A 231 -6.77 35.92 4.38
C ALA A 231 -5.93 37.21 4.23
N ALA A 232 -4.62 37.09 4.29
CA ALA A 232 -3.72 38.25 4.06
C ALA A 232 -3.92 38.85 2.68
N TYR A 233 -4.06 38.06 1.63
CA TYR A 233 -4.36 38.56 0.30
C TYR A 233 -5.72 39.30 0.22
N VAL A 234 -6.75 38.76 0.88
CA VAL A 234 -8.07 39.41 0.95
C VAL A 234 -7.96 40.76 1.64
N ASP A 235 -7.22 40.85 2.74
CA ASP A 235 -7.03 42.08 3.51
C ASP A 235 -6.23 43.12 2.72
N ASP A 236 -5.18 42.72 2.01
CA ASP A 236 -4.38 43.60 1.14
C ASP A 236 -5.24 44.20 0.01
N VAL A 237 -6.04 43.38 -0.66
CA VAL A 237 -6.96 43.87 -1.71
C VAL A 237 -7.99 44.83 -1.16
N ARG A 238 -8.59 44.52 -0.01
CA ARG A 238 -9.64 45.37 0.62
C ARG A 238 -9.10 46.67 1.22
N SER A 239 -7.89 46.65 1.70
CA SER A 239 -7.22 47.85 2.24
C SER A 239 -6.56 48.69 1.15
N GLY A 240 -6.46 48.20 -0.09
CA GLY A 240 -5.76 48.88 -1.18
C GLY A 240 -4.23 48.70 -1.14
N GLY A 241 -3.71 47.77 -0.31
CA GLY A 241 -2.30 47.41 -0.26
C GLY A 241 -1.83 46.60 -1.45
N PHE A 242 -2.77 45.93 -2.15
CA PHE A 242 -2.50 45.19 -3.38
C PHE A 242 -3.49 45.62 -4.50
N PRO A 243 -3.01 45.88 -5.73
CA PRO A 243 -1.61 45.85 -6.16
C PRO A 243 -0.86 47.09 -5.72
N ASP A 244 0.40 46.94 -5.34
CA ASP A 244 1.31 48.08 -5.13
C ASP A 244 1.81 48.64 -6.48
N GLU A 245 2.44 49.84 -6.45
CA GLU A 245 2.90 50.55 -7.66
C GLU A 245 3.83 49.72 -8.55
N SER A 246 4.63 48.82 -7.96
CA SER A 246 5.58 47.97 -8.72
C SER A 246 4.88 46.93 -9.60
N ARG A 247 3.63 46.66 -9.35
CA ARG A 247 2.78 45.68 -10.06
C ARG A 247 1.82 46.30 -11.07
N LEU A 248 1.84 47.64 -11.17
CA LEU A 248 1.00 48.38 -12.11
C LEU A 248 1.70 48.47 -13.47
N VAL A 249 0.90 48.38 -14.54
CA VAL A 249 1.36 48.65 -15.89
C VAL A 249 1.13 50.13 -16.16
N SER A 250 2.16 50.86 -16.54
CA SER A 250 2.07 52.26 -16.92
C SER A 250 1.61 52.42 -18.36
N ILE A 251 0.98 53.54 -18.64
CA ILE A 251 0.67 54.04 -19.99
C ILE A 251 1.22 55.45 -20.10
N ASP A 252 1.67 55.83 -21.30
CA ASP A 252 2.10 57.20 -21.58
C ASP A 252 0.94 58.20 -21.40
N ASP A 253 1.23 59.40 -20.87
CA ASP A 253 0.24 60.42 -20.53
C ASP A 253 -0.56 60.88 -21.76
N GLN A 254 0.09 61.01 -22.94
CA GLN A 254 -0.61 61.38 -24.19
C GLN A 254 -1.56 60.27 -24.64
N GLU A 255 -1.09 59.03 -24.64
CA GLU A 255 -1.92 57.87 -25.01
C GLU A 255 -3.13 57.73 -24.06
N LEU A 256 -2.94 57.98 -22.76
CA LEU A 256 -4.06 57.98 -21.80
C LEU A 256 -5.07 59.10 -22.06
N SER A 257 -4.55 60.34 -22.43
CA SER A 257 -5.38 61.48 -22.78
C SER A 257 -6.22 61.19 -24.04
N ASP A 258 -5.60 60.63 -25.08
CA ASP A 258 -6.27 60.30 -26.34
C ASP A 258 -7.32 59.19 -26.14
N PHE A 259 -6.99 58.17 -25.33
CA PHE A 259 -7.96 57.15 -24.94
C PHE A 259 -9.17 57.73 -24.18
N ARG A 260 -8.93 58.60 -23.18
CA ARG A 260 -10.02 59.26 -22.44
C ARG A 260 -10.92 60.11 -23.31
N SER A 261 -10.34 60.78 -24.34
CA SER A 261 -11.10 61.59 -25.31
C SER A 261 -11.95 60.74 -26.25
N ALA A 262 -11.55 59.51 -26.52
CA ALA A 262 -12.26 58.61 -27.41
C ALA A 262 -13.45 57.90 -26.76
N ILE A 263 -13.46 57.82 -25.40
CA ILE A 263 -14.56 57.11 -24.64
C ILE A 263 -15.61 58.06 -24.03
N ASN A 264 -15.43 59.36 -24.11
CA ASN A 264 -16.35 60.40 -23.71
C ASN A 264 -17.12 60.97 -24.93
#